data_53547f4d8e8e7c6b0320e9e236723e70
#
_entry.id   53547f4d8e8e7c6b0320e9e236723e70
#
_cell.length_a   1.000
_cell.length_b   1.000
_cell.length_c   1.000
_cell.angle_alpha   90.00
_cell.angle_beta   90.00
_cell.angle_gamma   90.00
#
_symmetry.space_group_name_H-M   'P 1'
#
loop_
_entity.id
_entity.type
_entity.pdbx_description
1 polymer ?
#
loop_
_entity_poly.entity_id
_entity_poly.type
_entity_poly.pdbx_seq_one_letter_code
_entity_poly.pdbx_strand_id
1 'polypeptide(L)'
;MLERIWRLACGAALVLAFSLGPGSAQAAPQPANDFVYQLQNINLKDIGETKFDLVIIDYSRDGSDERRFTASQIRALKHSPGGPKRALSYMSIGEAEDYRWYWRRSWDADRDGRPDPGAPAWLGRSNPDWPGNYKVRYWNPAWQRIVYDYLDKVLAAGYDGVYLDIVDAYEYWGPGGSSGLDRPTAEREIVRFVKSIAEHARLKRDHPGFEVFVQNAEGLSVHPDYVRTVSGIGKEDLFYDGNRRQPAAETSYSIRQLDRFKRAGKPVLVIDYVTRRATIDDFYSKALSRGYVPYATRRDLDVLTINPGHAPD
;
A
#
# COMPACT_ATOMS: atom_id res chain seq x y z
N MET A 1 3.34 88.58 12.43
CA MET A 1 3.80 87.98 13.65
C MET A 1 3.45 86.48 13.59
N LEU A 2 4.45 85.67 13.47
CA LEU A 2 4.53 84.22 13.52
C LEU A 2 3.53 83.40 12.69
N GLU A 3 3.91 83.13 11.42
CA GLU A 3 3.40 82.05 10.58
C GLU A 3 3.99 80.72 11.05
N ARG A 4 3.13 79.66 11.22
CA ARG A 4 3.53 78.31 11.43
C ARG A 4 3.30 77.51 10.12
N ILE A 5 4.38 77.07 9.51
CA ILE A 5 4.44 76.23 8.34
C ILE A 5 4.19 74.78 8.83
N TRP A 6 3.14 74.14 8.27
CA TRP A 6 2.89 72.73 8.43
C TRP A 6 3.54 71.96 7.25
N ARG A 7 4.52 71.11 7.57
CA ARG A 7 5.06 70.16 6.60
C ARG A 7 4.23 68.87 6.65
N LEU A 8 3.60 68.51 5.54
CA LEU A 8 2.96 67.23 5.29
C LEU A 8 4.06 66.19 5.01
N ALA A 9 4.20 65.19 5.87
CA ALA A 9 5.00 64.02 5.62
C ALA A 9 4.15 62.99 4.89
N CYS A 10 4.41 62.77 3.60
CA CYS A 10 3.88 61.64 2.86
C CYS A 10 4.59 60.38 3.28
N GLY A 11 3.91 59.56 4.07
CA GLY A 11 4.34 58.18 4.36
C GLY A 11 3.99 57.26 3.20
N ALA A 12 5.00 56.78 2.48
CA ALA A 12 4.80 55.74 1.48
C ALA A 12 4.59 54.40 2.18
N ALA A 13 3.39 53.86 2.15
CA ALA A 13 3.08 52.52 2.58
C ALA A 13 3.61 51.52 1.54
N LEU A 14 4.64 50.79 1.91
CA LEU A 14 5.18 49.69 1.11
C LEU A 14 4.23 48.50 1.24
N VAL A 15 3.39 48.25 0.23
CA VAL A 15 2.55 47.05 0.15
C VAL A 15 3.44 45.90 -0.33
N LEU A 16 3.88 45.05 0.60
CA LEU A 16 4.50 43.76 0.29
C LEU A 16 3.43 42.84 -0.29
N ALA A 17 3.37 42.72 -1.59
CA ALA A 17 2.59 41.70 -2.28
C ALA A 17 3.29 40.35 -2.05
N PHE A 18 2.78 39.52 -1.13
CA PHE A 18 3.12 38.11 -1.09
C PHE A 18 2.51 37.45 -2.33
N SER A 19 3.35 37.18 -3.33
CA SER A 19 3.00 36.28 -4.42
C SER A 19 2.92 34.87 -3.85
N LEU A 20 1.70 34.38 -3.61
CA LEU A 20 1.47 32.95 -3.47
C LEU A 20 1.91 32.29 -4.79
N GLY A 21 3.09 31.67 -4.77
CA GLY A 21 3.52 30.84 -5.87
C GLY A 21 2.44 29.77 -6.16
N PRO A 22 2.28 29.33 -7.43
CA PRO A 22 1.34 28.29 -7.75
C PRO A 22 1.69 27.07 -6.90
N GLY A 23 0.77 26.68 -6.02
CA GLY A 23 0.88 25.43 -5.30
C GLY A 23 1.13 24.34 -6.34
N SER A 24 2.22 23.59 -6.20
CA SER A 24 2.52 22.48 -7.09
C SER A 24 1.33 21.52 -7.05
N ALA A 25 0.50 21.58 -8.09
CA ALA A 25 -0.55 20.60 -8.28
C ALA A 25 0.13 19.24 -8.29
N GLN A 26 -0.21 18.40 -7.33
CA GLN A 26 0.29 17.02 -7.25
C GLN A 26 -0.06 16.36 -8.58
N ALA A 27 0.95 15.95 -9.34
CA ALA A 27 0.72 15.26 -10.61
C ALA A 27 -0.21 14.06 -10.31
N ALA A 28 -1.25 13.91 -11.11
CA ALA A 28 -2.11 12.74 -11.01
C ALA A 28 -1.25 11.47 -11.11
N PRO A 29 -1.54 10.44 -10.30
CA PRO A 29 -0.80 9.19 -10.41
C PRO A 29 -0.83 8.72 -11.86
N GLN A 30 0.33 8.36 -12.40
CA GLN A 30 0.40 7.79 -13.75
C GLN A 30 -0.45 6.50 -13.78
N PRO A 31 -1.24 6.26 -14.82
CA PRO A 31 -1.96 5.00 -14.93
C PRO A 31 -0.96 3.84 -14.88
N ALA A 32 -1.29 2.78 -14.18
CA ALA A 32 -0.61 1.50 -14.32
C ALA A 32 -1.31 0.75 -15.45
N ASN A 33 -0.57 0.34 -16.48
CA ASN A 33 -1.13 -0.50 -17.55
C ASN A 33 -0.96 -1.96 -17.20
N ASP A 34 0.21 -2.30 -16.68
CA ASP A 34 0.60 -3.64 -16.27
C ASP A 34 1.35 -3.60 -14.94
N PHE A 35 1.12 -4.59 -14.09
CA PHE A 35 1.86 -4.68 -12.85
C PHE A 35 2.34 -6.11 -12.56
N VAL A 36 3.43 -6.20 -11.79
CA VAL A 36 3.92 -7.44 -11.21
C VAL A 36 3.85 -7.36 -9.69
N TYR A 37 3.44 -8.47 -9.07
CA TYR A 37 3.41 -8.63 -7.63
C TYR A 37 4.22 -9.87 -7.25
N GLN A 38 5.39 -9.66 -6.65
CA GLN A 38 6.31 -10.72 -6.26
C GLN A 38 6.96 -10.39 -4.91
N LEU A 39 6.79 -11.26 -3.91
CA LEU A 39 7.28 -11.03 -2.55
C LEU A 39 8.44 -11.95 -2.16
N GLN A 40 8.64 -13.03 -2.88
CA GLN A 40 9.70 -14.00 -2.62
C GLN A 40 10.56 -14.21 -3.86
N ASN A 41 11.80 -14.70 -3.67
CA ASN A 41 12.75 -14.99 -4.75
C ASN A 41 12.94 -13.80 -5.72
N ILE A 42 12.90 -12.56 -5.19
CA ILE A 42 12.91 -11.34 -5.99
C ILE A 42 14.26 -11.19 -6.71
N ASN A 43 14.21 -11.18 -8.04
CA ASN A 43 15.35 -10.84 -8.89
C ASN A 43 15.06 -9.52 -9.63
N LEU A 44 15.65 -8.44 -9.15
CA LEU A 44 15.44 -7.11 -9.73
C LEU A 44 15.89 -6.99 -11.18
N LYS A 45 16.88 -7.81 -11.62
CA LYS A 45 17.34 -7.82 -12.99
C LYS A 45 16.25 -8.41 -13.91
N ASP A 46 15.72 -9.58 -13.55
CA ASP A 46 14.69 -10.25 -14.36
C ASP A 46 13.43 -9.38 -14.45
N ILE A 47 12.98 -8.79 -13.32
CA ILE A 47 11.87 -7.83 -13.32
C ILE A 47 12.19 -6.62 -14.20
N GLY A 48 13.41 -6.12 -14.12
CA GLY A 48 13.88 -4.97 -14.90
C GLY A 48 13.89 -5.20 -16.42
N GLU A 49 14.02 -6.42 -16.87
CA GLU A 49 13.98 -6.79 -18.29
C GLU A 49 12.53 -6.90 -18.84
N THR A 50 11.51 -6.94 -17.96
CA THR A 50 10.09 -6.96 -18.38
C THR A 50 9.58 -5.56 -18.69
N LYS A 51 8.40 -5.49 -19.34
CA LYS A 51 7.71 -4.24 -19.61
C LYS A 51 6.69 -3.83 -18.54
N PHE A 52 6.56 -4.55 -17.43
CA PHE A 52 5.72 -4.11 -16.31
C PHE A 52 6.08 -2.69 -15.89
N ASP A 53 5.10 -1.80 -15.83
CA ASP A 53 5.30 -0.39 -15.47
C ASP A 53 5.10 -0.13 -13.96
N LEU A 54 4.42 -1.03 -13.25
CA LEU A 54 4.26 -1.00 -11.80
C LEU A 54 4.80 -2.28 -11.17
N VAL A 55 5.69 -2.14 -10.21
CA VAL A 55 6.36 -3.26 -9.54
C VAL A 55 6.07 -3.22 -8.04
N ILE A 56 5.43 -4.27 -7.53
CA ILE A 56 5.15 -4.45 -6.11
C ILE A 56 6.05 -5.58 -5.61
N ILE A 57 6.99 -5.24 -4.74
CA ILE A 57 7.97 -6.17 -4.16
C ILE A 57 8.16 -5.91 -2.67
N ASP A 58 8.70 -6.88 -1.95
CA ASP A 58 9.17 -6.63 -0.58
C ASP A 58 10.34 -5.62 -0.58
N TYR A 59 10.55 -4.89 0.51
CA TYR A 59 11.69 -3.98 0.66
C TYR A 59 13.03 -4.71 0.76
N SER A 60 12.99 -6.01 1.00
CA SER A 60 14.14 -6.88 1.26
C SER A 60 13.99 -8.20 0.51
N ARG A 61 15.10 -8.92 0.35
CA ARG A 61 15.11 -10.24 -0.30
C ARG A 61 14.51 -11.34 0.56
N ASP A 62 14.47 -11.16 1.88
CA ASP A 62 14.05 -12.17 2.87
C ASP A 62 13.36 -11.56 4.10
N GLY A 63 12.96 -10.30 4.00
CA GLY A 63 12.31 -9.55 5.09
C GLY A 63 13.26 -8.95 6.13
N SER A 64 14.55 -9.37 6.16
CA SER A 64 15.54 -8.82 7.07
C SER A 64 16.06 -7.45 6.62
N ASP A 65 16.58 -6.67 7.56
CA ASP A 65 17.15 -5.35 7.24
C ASP A 65 18.55 -5.47 6.57
N GLU A 66 19.25 -6.55 6.83
CA GLU A 66 20.57 -6.83 6.28
C GLU A 66 20.51 -7.07 4.76
N ARG A 67 19.39 -7.61 4.29
CA ARG A 67 19.19 -7.95 2.87
C ARG A 67 18.23 -7.02 2.16
N ARG A 68 17.92 -5.86 2.75
CA ARG A 68 17.10 -4.83 2.10
C ARG A 68 17.71 -4.35 0.80
N PHE A 69 16.88 -3.96 -0.13
CA PHE A 69 17.34 -3.37 -1.37
C PHE A 69 17.91 -1.97 -1.13
N THR A 70 19.04 -1.67 -1.74
CA THR A 70 19.70 -0.37 -1.64
C THR A 70 19.04 0.66 -2.57
N ALA A 71 19.24 1.95 -2.29
CA ALA A 71 18.75 3.02 -3.15
C ALA A 71 19.30 2.95 -4.59
N SER A 72 20.53 2.45 -4.77
CA SER A 72 21.09 2.25 -6.12
C SER A 72 20.38 1.11 -6.86
N GLN A 73 20.00 0.03 -6.18
CA GLN A 73 19.28 -1.09 -6.78
C GLN A 73 17.86 -0.69 -7.18
N ILE A 74 17.11 0.01 -6.31
CA ILE A 74 15.78 0.50 -6.63
C ILE A 74 15.84 1.53 -7.77
N ARG A 75 16.81 2.44 -7.76
CA ARG A 75 17.01 3.37 -8.89
C ARG A 75 17.29 2.63 -10.20
N ALA A 76 18.13 1.60 -10.18
CA ALA A 76 18.44 0.80 -11.36
C ALA A 76 17.20 0.05 -11.88
N LEU A 77 16.35 -0.49 -10.99
CA LEU A 77 15.07 -1.09 -11.36
C LEU A 77 14.15 -0.07 -12.03
N LYS A 78 14.03 1.12 -11.46
CA LYS A 78 13.14 2.19 -11.98
C LYS A 78 13.53 2.68 -13.37
N HIS A 79 14.80 2.55 -13.76
CA HIS A 79 15.34 2.97 -15.06
C HIS A 79 15.90 1.79 -15.86
N SER A 80 15.28 0.64 -15.73
CA SER A 80 15.75 -0.61 -16.30
C SER A 80 15.47 -0.75 -17.81
N PRO A 81 16.13 -1.68 -18.51
CA PRO A 81 16.04 -1.84 -19.97
C PRO A 81 14.62 -2.12 -20.48
N GLY A 82 13.78 -2.80 -19.68
CA GLY A 82 12.39 -3.09 -20.05
C GLY A 82 11.45 -1.88 -19.99
N GLY A 83 11.96 -0.68 -19.71
CA GLY A 83 11.20 0.56 -19.60
C GLY A 83 11.17 1.13 -18.19
N PRO A 84 10.70 2.39 -18.05
CA PRO A 84 10.58 3.03 -16.74
C PRO A 84 9.57 2.28 -15.85
N LYS A 85 9.90 2.16 -14.56
CA LYS A 85 9.05 1.46 -13.60
C LYS A 85 8.78 2.32 -12.38
N ARG A 86 7.57 2.20 -11.83
CA ARG A 86 7.25 2.64 -10.47
C ARG A 86 7.41 1.46 -9.54
N ALA A 87 8.11 1.65 -8.44
CA ALA A 87 8.37 0.60 -7.46
C ALA A 87 7.62 0.89 -6.16
N LEU A 88 6.73 0.01 -5.77
CA LEU A 88 6.04 0.03 -4.48
C LEU A 88 6.63 -1.04 -3.58
N SER A 89 6.86 -0.70 -2.32
CA SER A 89 7.25 -1.67 -1.31
C SER A 89 6.01 -2.26 -0.63
N TYR A 90 5.90 -3.59 -0.62
CA TYR A 90 4.95 -4.28 0.24
C TYR A 90 5.22 -3.97 1.72
N MET A 91 4.15 -3.79 2.49
CA MET A 91 4.23 -3.58 3.92
C MET A 91 2.93 -3.98 4.61
N SER A 92 2.97 -5.00 5.48
CA SER A 92 1.83 -5.33 6.34
C SER A 92 1.66 -4.30 7.45
N ILE A 93 0.44 -3.80 7.65
CA ILE A 93 0.11 -2.86 8.71
C ILE A 93 -0.87 -3.41 9.75
N GLY A 94 -1.55 -4.51 9.43
CA GLY A 94 -2.50 -5.19 10.31
C GLY A 94 -1.96 -6.44 10.95
N GLU A 95 -0.76 -6.88 10.56
CA GLU A 95 -0.03 -8.00 11.16
C GLU A 95 1.46 -7.68 11.31
N ALA A 96 2.06 -8.20 12.38
CA ALA A 96 3.51 -8.23 12.57
C ALA A 96 4.04 -9.56 12.05
N GLU A 97 5.20 -9.53 11.40
CA GLU A 97 5.84 -10.67 10.76
C GLU A 97 7.12 -11.04 11.52
N ASP A 98 7.28 -12.30 11.94
CA ASP A 98 8.34 -12.75 12.85
C ASP A 98 9.75 -12.78 12.23
N TYR A 99 9.83 -12.61 10.92
CA TYR A 99 11.08 -12.53 10.16
C TYR A 99 11.55 -11.07 9.92
N ARG A 100 10.78 -10.06 10.40
CA ARG A 100 11.14 -8.65 10.23
C ARG A 100 12.12 -8.17 11.29
N TRP A 101 12.88 -7.16 10.94
CA TRP A 101 13.90 -6.53 11.78
C TRP A 101 13.41 -6.07 13.16
N TYR A 102 12.13 -5.75 13.30
CA TYR A 102 11.54 -5.29 14.57
C TYR A 102 11.13 -6.42 15.49
N TRP A 103 11.07 -7.66 14.99
CA TRP A 103 10.63 -8.81 15.78
C TRP A 103 11.64 -9.20 16.85
N ARG A 104 11.14 -9.64 17.99
CA ARG A 104 11.96 -10.21 19.07
C ARG A 104 11.50 -11.63 19.36
N ARG A 105 12.43 -12.56 19.35
CA ARG A 105 12.17 -13.98 19.64
C ARG A 105 11.47 -14.22 20.99
N SER A 106 11.68 -13.34 21.97
CA SER A 106 11.05 -13.41 23.30
C SER A 106 9.56 -13.04 23.28
N TRP A 107 8.99 -12.66 22.16
CA TRP A 107 7.57 -12.36 22.06
C TRP A 107 6.69 -13.60 21.87
N ASP A 108 7.28 -14.67 21.34
CA ASP A 108 6.71 -16.02 21.20
C ASP A 108 7.90 -17.01 21.16
N ALA A 109 8.48 -17.30 22.34
CA ALA A 109 9.72 -18.07 22.46
C ALA A 109 9.51 -19.56 22.21
N ASP A 110 8.34 -20.08 22.60
CA ASP A 110 7.97 -21.48 22.41
C ASP A 110 7.27 -21.76 21.08
N ARG A 111 6.96 -20.70 20.32
CA ARG A 111 6.33 -20.74 19.00
C ARG A 111 4.94 -21.39 18.99
N ASP A 112 4.17 -21.18 20.05
CA ASP A 112 2.78 -21.66 20.11
C ASP A 112 1.79 -20.74 19.40
N GLY A 113 2.27 -19.61 18.82
CA GLY A 113 1.47 -18.62 18.13
C GLY A 113 0.75 -17.65 19.07
N ARG A 114 1.18 -17.58 20.33
CA ARG A 114 0.62 -16.66 21.32
C ARG A 114 1.72 -15.77 21.90
N PRO A 115 1.41 -14.49 22.12
CA PRO A 115 2.38 -13.62 22.77
C PRO A 115 2.71 -14.08 24.18
N ASP A 116 4.00 -14.23 24.47
CA ASP A 116 4.55 -14.55 25.77
C ASP A 116 4.43 -13.40 26.79
N PRO A 117 4.54 -13.65 28.10
CA PRO A 117 4.67 -12.61 29.10
C PRO A 117 5.83 -11.67 28.79
N GLY A 118 5.53 -10.37 28.69
CA GLY A 118 6.51 -9.34 28.30
C GLY A 118 6.50 -8.98 26.80
N ALA A 119 5.71 -9.65 25.98
CA ALA A 119 5.42 -9.19 24.64
C ALA A 119 4.67 -7.85 24.66
N PRO A 120 4.81 -7.00 23.62
CA PRO A 120 4.15 -5.69 23.61
C PRO A 120 2.63 -5.82 23.58
N ALA A 121 1.94 -4.88 24.25
CA ALA A 121 0.48 -4.89 24.36
C ALA A 121 -0.26 -4.81 23.01
N TRP A 122 0.41 -4.38 21.96
CA TRP A 122 -0.16 -4.34 20.61
C TRP A 122 -0.15 -5.68 19.89
N LEU A 123 0.68 -6.63 20.32
CA LEU A 123 0.81 -7.96 19.70
C LEU A 123 -0.38 -8.84 20.07
N GLY A 124 -0.93 -9.51 19.07
CA GLY A 124 -1.99 -10.50 19.19
C GLY A 124 -1.50 -11.90 18.81
N ARG A 125 -2.44 -12.82 18.61
CA ARG A 125 -2.15 -14.20 18.21
C ARG A 125 -1.66 -14.27 16.77
N SER A 126 -0.91 -15.31 16.45
CA SER A 126 -0.55 -15.67 15.08
C SER A 126 -1.80 -15.91 14.23
N ASN A 127 -1.69 -15.58 12.96
CA ASN A 127 -2.66 -15.92 11.95
C ASN A 127 -2.55 -17.44 11.65
N PRO A 128 -3.61 -18.25 11.83
CA PRO A 128 -3.52 -19.69 11.61
C PRO A 128 -3.26 -20.08 10.15
N ASP A 129 -3.68 -19.21 9.19
CA ASP A 129 -3.50 -19.45 7.77
C ASP A 129 -2.09 -19.04 7.30
N TRP A 130 -1.41 -18.17 8.06
CA TRP A 130 -0.08 -17.64 7.77
C TRP A 130 0.80 -17.67 9.02
N PRO A 131 1.34 -18.84 9.40
CA PRO A 131 2.23 -18.97 10.57
C PRO A 131 3.42 -18.01 10.47
N GLY A 132 3.73 -17.33 11.56
CA GLY A 132 4.76 -16.28 11.60
C GLY A 132 4.21 -14.86 11.43
N ASN A 133 2.95 -14.72 11.01
CA ASN A 133 2.24 -13.46 10.99
C ASN A 133 1.33 -13.33 12.20
N TYR A 134 1.42 -12.24 12.93
CA TYR A 134 0.71 -12.03 14.21
C TYR A 134 -0.21 -10.83 14.10
N LYS A 135 -1.48 -11.01 14.45
CA LYS A 135 -2.46 -9.92 14.52
C LYS A 135 -1.96 -8.78 15.41
N VAL A 136 -2.15 -7.54 14.99
CA VAL A 136 -1.73 -6.37 15.78
C VAL A 136 -2.89 -5.45 16.06
N ARG A 137 -2.86 -4.81 17.24
CA ARG A 137 -3.73 -3.67 17.56
C ARG A 137 -3.19 -2.43 16.86
N TYR A 138 -3.50 -2.28 15.56
CA TYR A 138 -2.96 -1.23 14.69
C TYR A 138 -3.27 0.20 15.16
N TRP A 139 -4.22 0.37 16.08
CA TRP A 139 -4.49 1.65 16.75
C TRP A 139 -3.50 1.98 17.87
N ASN A 140 -2.61 1.03 18.24
CA ASN A 140 -1.63 1.24 19.29
C ASN A 140 -0.47 2.12 18.77
N PRO A 141 -0.14 3.24 19.45
CA PRO A 141 0.92 4.14 19.00
C PRO A 141 2.31 3.51 18.91
N ALA A 142 2.60 2.47 19.71
CA ALA A 142 3.89 1.79 19.64
C ALA A 142 4.02 0.94 18.37
N TRP A 143 2.94 0.29 17.92
CA TRP A 143 2.91 -0.38 16.62
C TRP A 143 3.01 0.63 15.48
N GLN A 144 2.23 1.71 15.52
CA GLN A 144 2.27 2.75 14.49
C GLN A 144 3.67 3.34 14.34
N ARG A 145 4.44 3.49 15.41
CA ARG A 145 5.84 3.94 15.35
C ARG A 145 6.71 2.96 14.59
N ILE A 146 6.58 1.64 14.82
CA ILE A 146 7.30 0.61 14.07
C ILE A 146 7.00 0.74 12.58
N VAL A 147 5.74 0.93 12.21
CA VAL A 147 5.33 1.10 10.80
C VAL A 147 5.91 2.38 10.20
N TYR A 148 5.99 3.50 10.95
CA TYR A 148 6.65 4.71 10.46
C TYR A 148 8.16 4.53 10.29
N ASP A 149 8.82 3.85 11.22
CA ASP A 149 10.25 3.55 11.09
C ASP A 149 10.52 2.63 9.88
N TYR A 150 9.60 1.71 9.58
CA TYR A 150 9.66 0.87 8.39
C TYR A 150 9.45 1.71 7.12
N LEU A 151 8.45 2.58 7.11
CA LEU A 151 8.19 3.51 6.00
C LEU A 151 9.39 4.41 5.72
N ASP A 152 10.10 4.87 6.74
CA ASP A 152 11.32 5.67 6.59
C ASP A 152 12.44 4.88 5.88
N LYS A 153 12.56 3.58 6.12
CA LYS A 153 13.51 2.71 5.38
C LYS A 153 13.12 2.58 3.91
N VAL A 154 11.84 2.44 3.62
CA VAL A 154 11.28 2.37 2.26
C VAL A 154 11.55 3.68 1.51
N LEU A 155 11.29 4.82 2.14
CA LEU A 155 11.58 6.15 1.60
C LEU A 155 13.08 6.34 1.31
N ALA A 156 13.94 5.96 2.25
CA ALA A 156 15.38 6.05 2.10
C ALA A 156 15.92 5.16 0.96
N ALA A 157 15.26 4.05 0.66
CA ALA A 157 15.61 3.19 -0.47
C ALA A 157 15.12 3.75 -1.82
N GLY A 158 14.28 4.79 -1.84
CA GLY A 158 13.83 5.48 -3.05
C GLY A 158 12.70 4.81 -3.79
N TYR A 159 11.88 4.02 -3.11
CA TYR A 159 10.60 3.54 -3.64
C TYR A 159 9.66 4.72 -3.93
N ASP A 160 8.78 4.56 -4.91
CA ASP A 160 7.77 5.56 -5.26
C ASP A 160 6.56 5.53 -4.34
N GLY A 161 6.39 4.44 -3.60
CA GLY A 161 5.26 4.26 -2.70
C GLY A 161 5.32 2.96 -1.90
N VAL A 162 4.22 2.69 -1.23
CA VAL A 162 3.96 1.45 -0.51
C VAL A 162 2.70 0.77 -1.01
N TYR A 163 2.69 -0.56 -0.87
CA TYR A 163 1.52 -1.41 -1.04
C TYR A 163 1.17 -1.99 0.33
N LEU A 164 0.16 -1.41 0.97
CA LEU A 164 -0.22 -1.72 2.35
C LEU A 164 -1.13 -2.94 2.38
N ASP A 165 -0.72 -3.95 3.11
CA ASP A 165 -1.47 -5.18 3.28
C ASP A 165 -2.09 -5.29 4.69
N ILE A 166 -3.04 -6.24 4.82
CA ILE A 166 -3.84 -6.49 6.03
C ILE A 166 -4.56 -5.21 6.50
N VAL A 167 -5.02 -4.40 5.55
CA VAL A 167 -5.86 -3.24 5.83
C VAL A 167 -7.26 -3.67 6.27
N ASP A 168 -7.69 -4.88 5.93
CA ASP A 168 -8.91 -5.54 6.38
C ASP A 168 -8.87 -6.05 7.83
N ALA A 169 -7.76 -5.88 8.54
CA ALA A 169 -7.63 -6.21 9.97
C ALA A 169 -8.77 -5.66 10.85
N TYR A 170 -9.47 -4.62 10.42
CA TYR A 170 -10.63 -4.09 11.14
C TYR A 170 -11.77 -5.11 11.23
N GLU A 171 -11.89 -6.05 10.30
CA GLU A 171 -12.87 -7.12 10.36
C GLU A 171 -12.57 -8.10 11.51
N TYR A 172 -11.29 -8.41 11.72
CA TYR A 172 -10.85 -9.25 12.84
C TYR A 172 -11.14 -8.61 14.20
N TRP A 173 -10.89 -7.31 14.35
CA TRP A 173 -11.02 -6.58 15.61
C TRP A 173 -12.40 -5.95 15.82
N GLY A 174 -13.16 -5.77 14.75
CA GLY A 174 -14.44 -5.07 14.74
C GLY A 174 -15.61 -5.87 15.30
N PRO A 175 -16.81 -5.30 15.23
CA PRO A 175 -18.03 -5.96 15.66
C PRO A 175 -18.27 -7.29 14.94
N GLY A 176 -18.46 -8.36 15.72
CA GLY A 176 -18.61 -9.72 15.19
C GLY A 176 -17.32 -10.36 14.69
N GLY A 177 -16.18 -9.68 14.81
CA GLY A 177 -14.88 -10.21 14.42
C GLY A 177 -14.37 -11.31 15.35
N SER A 178 -13.47 -12.15 14.82
CA SER A 178 -12.98 -13.34 15.55
C SER A 178 -11.98 -13.04 16.68
N SER A 179 -11.62 -11.76 16.88
CA SER A 179 -10.76 -11.36 18.03
C SER A 179 -11.44 -11.53 19.39
N GLY A 180 -12.78 -11.52 19.42
CA GLY A 180 -13.59 -11.52 20.65
C GLY A 180 -13.62 -10.16 21.38
N LEU A 181 -13.02 -9.09 20.82
CA LEU A 181 -12.99 -7.77 21.47
C LEU A 181 -14.17 -6.87 21.09
N ASP A 182 -14.84 -7.16 19.97
CA ASP A 182 -16.00 -6.38 19.47
C ASP A 182 -15.74 -4.86 19.52
N ARG A 183 -14.69 -4.41 18.83
CA ARG A 183 -14.25 -3.00 18.83
C ARG A 183 -15.01 -2.14 17.81
N PRO A 184 -16.02 -1.35 18.20
CA PRO A 184 -16.83 -0.59 17.25
C PRO A 184 -16.09 0.48 16.46
N THR A 185 -14.92 0.90 16.94
CA THR A 185 -14.08 1.93 16.29
C THR A 185 -13.05 1.38 15.32
N ALA A 186 -12.91 0.04 15.21
CA ALA A 186 -11.87 -0.64 14.43
C ALA A 186 -11.76 -0.10 13.00
N GLU A 187 -12.86 -0.02 12.27
CA GLU A 187 -12.90 0.48 10.90
C GLU A 187 -12.37 1.92 10.77
N ARG A 188 -12.80 2.82 11.66
CA ARG A 188 -12.32 4.21 11.66
C ARG A 188 -10.86 4.34 12.08
N GLU A 189 -10.36 3.44 12.88
CA GLU A 189 -8.98 3.44 13.33
C GLU A 189 -8.04 3.01 12.22
N ILE A 190 -8.37 1.99 11.42
CA ILE A 190 -7.55 1.61 10.28
C ILE A 190 -7.55 2.71 9.20
N VAL A 191 -8.70 3.34 8.94
CA VAL A 191 -8.77 4.51 8.04
C VAL A 191 -7.84 5.62 8.51
N ARG A 192 -7.87 5.97 9.81
CA ARG A 192 -6.95 6.98 10.36
C ARG A 192 -5.50 6.57 10.22
N PHE A 193 -5.20 5.30 10.43
CA PHE A 193 -3.84 4.79 10.33
C PHE A 193 -3.30 4.86 8.89
N VAL A 194 -4.06 4.41 7.89
CA VAL A 194 -3.68 4.57 6.48
C VAL A 194 -3.46 6.04 6.11
N LYS A 195 -4.33 6.93 6.58
CA LYS A 195 -4.16 8.39 6.37
C LYS A 195 -2.89 8.91 7.01
N SER A 196 -2.57 8.49 8.23
CA SER A 196 -1.36 8.93 8.92
C SER A 196 -0.07 8.42 8.28
N ILE A 197 -0.08 7.23 7.67
CA ILE A 197 1.02 6.70 6.84
C ILE A 197 1.24 7.62 5.64
N ALA A 198 0.17 7.98 4.92
CA ALA A 198 0.26 8.91 3.79
C ALA A 198 0.78 10.31 4.22
N GLU A 199 0.30 10.83 5.34
CA GLU A 199 0.77 12.11 5.90
C GLU A 199 2.23 12.04 6.32
N HIS A 200 2.67 10.93 6.92
CA HIS A 200 4.06 10.74 7.31
C HIS A 200 4.99 10.85 6.12
N ALA A 201 4.71 10.14 5.02
CA ALA A 201 5.53 10.20 3.82
C ALA A 201 5.43 11.57 3.12
N ARG A 202 4.23 12.03 2.85
CA ARG A 202 3.98 13.17 1.97
C ARG A 202 4.29 14.52 2.60
N LEU A 203 3.97 14.68 3.88
CA LEU A 203 4.08 15.97 4.57
C LEU A 203 5.28 15.99 5.53
N LYS A 204 5.45 14.95 6.39
CA LYS A 204 6.50 14.97 7.40
C LYS A 204 7.87 14.62 6.83
N ARG A 205 7.93 13.83 5.75
CA ARG A 205 9.16 13.43 5.06
C ARG A 205 9.38 14.14 3.71
N ASP A 206 8.51 15.08 3.36
CA ASP A 206 8.57 15.89 2.14
C ASP A 206 8.65 15.08 0.84
N HIS A 207 7.82 14.02 0.75
CA HIS A 207 7.63 13.23 -0.46
C HIS A 207 6.19 13.36 -0.98
N PRO A 208 5.77 14.55 -1.50
CA PRO A 208 4.36 14.82 -1.82
C PRO A 208 3.78 13.88 -2.88
N GLY A 209 4.62 13.33 -3.76
CA GLY A 209 4.23 12.35 -4.78
C GLY A 209 4.19 10.90 -4.30
N PHE A 210 4.49 10.62 -3.03
CA PHE A 210 4.57 9.24 -2.53
C PHE A 210 3.23 8.52 -2.63
N GLU A 211 3.23 7.36 -3.29
CA GLU A 211 2.03 6.57 -3.53
C GLU A 211 1.70 5.65 -2.34
N VAL A 212 0.42 5.54 -2.03
CA VAL A 212 -0.09 4.62 -1.01
C VAL A 212 -1.18 3.77 -1.65
N PHE A 213 -0.83 2.58 -2.05
CA PHE A 213 -1.78 1.55 -2.47
C PHE A 213 -2.19 0.71 -1.26
N VAL A 214 -3.37 0.16 -1.32
CA VAL A 214 -3.93 -0.71 -0.26
C VAL A 214 -4.40 -2.01 -0.88
N GLN A 215 -4.19 -3.11 -0.18
CA GLN A 215 -4.66 -4.41 -0.60
C GLN A 215 -5.95 -4.77 0.13
N ASN A 216 -6.91 -5.29 -0.61
CA ASN A 216 -8.22 -5.69 -0.09
C ASN A 216 -8.94 -4.52 0.65
N ALA A 217 -9.80 -4.82 1.62
CA ALA A 217 -10.53 -3.79 2.38
C ALA A 217 -11.35 -2.82 1.51
N GLU A 218 -11.84 -3.28 0.37
CA GLU A 218 -12.63 -2.48 -0.57
C GLU A 218 -13.91 -1.93 0.08
N GLY A 219 -14.39 -2.55 1.17
CA GLY A 219 -15.49 -2.06 2.00
C GLY A 219 -15.25 -0.65 2.54
N LEU A 220 -14.00 -0.27 2.79
CA LEU A 220 -13.64 1.07 3.25
C LEU A 220 -13.89 2.18 2.21
N SER A 221 -14.29 1.83 0.99
CA SER A 221 -14.73 2.79 -0.04
C SER A 221 -15.89 3.68 0.39
N VAL A 222 -16.60 3.33 1.47
CA VAL A 222 -17.67 4.14 2.08
C VAL A 222 -17.13 5.40 2.77
N HIS A 223 -15.81 5.48 3.01
CA HIS A 223 -15.13 6.63 3.59
C HIS A 223 -14.48 7.51 2.50
N PRO A 224 -15.09 8.64 2.12
CA PRO A 224 -14.56 9.47 1.04
C PRO A 224 -13.15 10.04 1.31
N ASP A 225 -12.80 10.27 2.58
CA ASP A 225 -11.47 10.72 2.99
C ASP A 225 -10.40 9.63 2.79
N TYR A 226 -10.75 8.36 3.02
CA TYR A 226 -9.89 7.23 2.70
C TYR A 226 -9.64 7.13 1.19
N VAL A 227 -10.70 7.12 0.37
CA VAL A 227 -10.58 7.06 -1.10
C VAL A 227 -9.75 8.21 -1.66
N ARG A 228 -9.87 9.43 -1.09
CA ARG A 228 -9.02 10.57 -1.50
C ARG A 228 -7.55 10.39 -1.12
N THR A 229 -7.28 9.73 0.00
CA THR A 229 -5.92 9.56 0.54
C THR A 229 -5.11 8.55 -0.25
N VAL A 230 -5.71 7.41 -0.60
CA VAL A 230 -5.00 6.32 -1.27
C VAL A 230 -4.74 6.64 -2.74
N SER A 231 -3.66 6.08 -3.28
CA SER A 231 -3.27 6.23 -4.68
C SER A 231 -3.94 5.20 -5.59
N GLY A 232 -4.28 4.05 -5.06
CA GLY A 232 -4.94 2.95 -5.75
C GLY A 232 -5.33 1.84 -4.78
N ILE A 233 -5.96 0.80 -5.30
CA ILE A 233 -6.34 -0.39 -4.53
C ILE A 233 -6.00 -1.65 -5.32
N GLY A 234 -5.50 -2.68 -4.62
CA GLY A 234 -5.39 -4.04 -5.10
C GLY A 234 -6.49 -4.91 -4.49
N LYS A 235 -6.97 -5.91 -5.25
CA LYS A 235 -7.94 -6.90 -4.79
C LYS A 235 -7.49 -8.28 -5.20
N GLU A 236 -7.37 -9.17 -4.23
CA GLU A 236 -7.10 -10.59 -4.46
C GLU A 236 -8.39 -11.37 -4.61
N ASP A 237 -8.29 -12.48 -5.34
CA ASP A 237 -9.38 -13.46 -5.47
C ASP A 237 -10.74 -12.81 -5.84
N LEU A 238 -10.73 -11.84 -6.77
CA LEU A 238 -11.95 -11.14 -7.15
C LEU A 238 -12.92 -12.02 -7.93
N PHE A 239 -12.41 -12.75 -8.92
CA PHE A 239 -13.21 -13.60 -9.81
C PHE A 239 -13.03 -15.09 -9.51
N TYR A 240 -11.85 -15.46 -8.99
CA TYR A 240 -11.48 -16.84 -8.75
C TYR A 240 -10.71 -16.98 -7.43
N ASP A 241 -10.99 -18.04 -6.67
CA ASP A 241 -10.19 -18.58 -5.60
C ASP A 241 -9.45 -19.83 -6.15
N GLY A 242 -8.16 -19.72 -6.43
CA GLY A 242 -7.47 -20.65 -7.28
C GLY A 242 -8.18 -20.74 -8.64
N ASN A 243 -8.50 -21.95 -9.11
CA ASN A 243 -9.23 -22.11 -10.37
C ASN A 243 -10.76 -22.24 -10.20
N ARG A 244 -11.28 -22.01 -9.01
CA ARG A 244 -12.71 -22.06 -8.69
C ARG A 244 -13.30 -20.66 -8.75
N ARG A 245 -14.42 -20.49 -9.44
CA ARG A 245 -15.12 -19.19 -9.47
C ARG A 245 -15.57 -18.78 -8.07
N GLN A 246 -15.36 -17.51 -7.77
CA GLN A 246 -15.95 -16.89 -6.59
C GLN A 246 -17.48 -16.87 -6.66
N PRO A 247 -18.18 -16.93 -5.53
CA PRO A 247 -19.62 -16.71 -5.47
C PRO A 247 -20.00 -15.37 -6.12
N ALA A 248 -21.03 -15.41 -6.99
CA ALA A 248 -21.41 -14.22 -7.74
C ALA A 248 -21.81 -13.03 -6.85
N ALA A 249 -22.35 -13.29 -5.66
CA ALA A 249 -22.73 -12.25 -4.70
C ALA A 249 -21.49 -11.53 -4.16
N GLU A 250 -20.42 -12.26 -3.82
CA GLU A 250 -19.15 -11.71 -3.29
C GLU A 250 -18.44 -10.91 -4.38
N THR A 251 -18.25 -11.49 -5.57
CA THR A 251 -17.69 -10.77 -6.73
C THR A 251 -18.47 -9.47 -7.01
N SER A 252 -19.80 -9.53 -7.00
CA SER A 252 -20.64 -8.35 -7.26
C SER A 252 -20.54 -7.31 -6.15
N TYR A 253 -20.39 -7.73 -4.89
CA TYR A 253 -20.16 -6.81 -3.77
C TYR A 253 -18.82 -6.09 -3.96
N SER A 254 -17.73 -6.84 -4.12
CA SER A 254 -16.41 -6.26 -4.28
C SER A 254 -16.32 -5.31 -5.48
N ILE A 255 -16.88 -5.69 -6.62
CA ILE A 255 -16.94 -4.81 -7.81
C ILE A 255 -17.64 -3.49 -7.49
N ARG A 256 -18.77 -3.50 -6.79
CA ARG A 256 -19.47 -2.24 -6.43
C ARG A 256 -18.61 -1.32 -5.57
N GLN A 257 -17.78 -1.89 -4.69
CA GLN A 257 -16.86 -1.09 -3.86
C GLN A 257 -15.65 -0.60 -4.67
N LEU A 258 -15.03 -1.46 -5.47
CA LEU A 258 -13.90 -1.13 -6.34
C LEU A 258 -14.25 -0.04 -7.37
N ASP A 259 -15.46 -0.08 -7.91
CA ASP A 259 -15.95 0.95 -8.83
C ASP A 259 -16.02 2.36 -8.20
N ARG A 260 -16.05 2.49 -6.88
CA ARG A 260 -15.93 3.80 -6.20
C ARG A 260 -14.51 4.36 -6.30
N PHE A 261 -13.49 3.50 -6.16
CA PHE A 261 -12.09 3.90 -6.40
C PHE A 261 -11.89 4.29 -7.86
N LYS A 262 -12.37 3.47 -8.79
CA LYS A 262 -12.28 3.75 -10.23
C LYS A 262 -12.93 5.09 -10.59
N ARG A 263 -14.15 5.38 -10.09
CA ARG A 263 -14.82 6.67 -10.31
C ARG A 263 -14.08 7.86 -9.71
N ALA A 264 -13.27 7.62 -8.67
CA ALA A 264 -12.36 8.62 -8.10
C ALA A 264 -11.02 8.74 -8.86
N GLY A 265 -10.89 8.09 -10.03
CA GLY A 265 -9.68 8.12 -10.84
C GLY A 265 -8.53 7.29 -10.27
N LYS A 266 -8.82 6.33 -9.38
CA LYS A 266 -7.82 5.47 -8.78
C LYS A 266 -7.69 4.16 -9.56
N PRO A 267 -6.47 3.70 -9.91
CA PRO A 267 -6.28 2.38 -10.49
C PRO A 267 -6.76 1.28 -9.54
N VAL A 268 -7.36 0.26 -10.12
CA VAL A 268 -7.77 -0.97 -9.44
C VAL A 268 -6.93 -2.11 -10.00
N LEU A 269 -6.04 -2.64 -9.18
CA LEU A 269 -5.22 -3.81 -9.49
C LEU A 269 -5.99 -5.06 -9.05
N VAL A 270 -5.98 -6.11 -9.85
CA VAL A 270 -6.65 -7.36 -9.49
C VAL A 270 -5.66 -8.52 -9.62
N ILE A 271 -5.53 -9.29 -8.55
CA ILE A 271 -4.65 -10.45 -8.49
C ILE A 271 -5.50 -11.69 -8.25
N ASP A 272 -5.60 -12.60 -9.23
CA ASP A 272 -6.22 -13.91 -9.01
C ASP A 272 -5.16 -15.02 -9.17
N TYR A 273 -5.19 -15.98 -8.26
CA TYR A 273 -4.19 -17.06 -8.18
C TYR A 273 -4.60 -18.25 -9.05
N VAL A 274 -4.79 -17.98 -10.33
CA VAL A 274 -5.26 -18.94 -11.35
C VAL A 274 -4.09 -19.56 -12.11
N THR A 275 -4.19 -20.85 -12.41
CA THR A 275 -3.12 -21.61 -13.07
C THR A 275 -3.53 -22.29 -14.36
N ARG A 276 -4.84 -22.49 -14.59
CA ARG A 276 -5.35 -23.10 -15.82
C ARG A 276 -5.49 -22.06 -16.92
N ARG A 277 -4.97 -22.35 -18.11
CA ARG A 277 -4.97 -21.42 -19.25
C ARG A 277 -6.33 -20.77 -19.49
N ALA A 278 -7.37 -21.57 -19.63
CA ALA A 278 -8.71 -21.03 -19.88
C ALA A 278 -9.23 -20.13 -18.74
N THR A 279 -8.83 -20.40 -17.48
CA THR A 279 -9.19 -19.58 -16.34
C THR A 279 -8.39 -18.27 -16.32
N ILE A 280 -7.11 -18.33 -16.71
CA ILE A 280 -6.25 -17.15 -16.87
C ILE A 280 -6.87 -16.22 -17.94
N ASP A 281 -7.18 -16.76 -19.13
CA ASP A 281 -7.75 -15.95 -20.22
C ASP A 281 -9.09 -15.32 -19.85
N ASP A 282 -9.97 -16.06 -19.14
CA ASP A 282 -11.25 -15.54 -18.66
C ASP A 282 -11.06 -14.46 -17.57
N PHE A 283 -10.10 -14.65 -16.66
CA PHE A 283 -9.74 -13.66 -15.63
C PHE A 283 -9.29 -12.33 -16.25
N TYR A 284 -8.30 -12.38 -17.17
CA TYR A 284 -7.83 -11.18 -17.87
C TYR A 284 -8.97 -10.49 -18.62
N SER A 285 -9.78 -11.25 -19.37
CA SER A 285 -10.93 -10.70 -20.09
C SER A 285 -11.91 -9.98 -19.17
N LYS A 286 -12.23 -10.55 -18.00
CA LYS A 286 -13.15 -9.95 -17.01
C LYS A 286 -12.59 -8.69 -16.39
N ALA A 287 -11.32 -8.71 -15.99
CA ALA A 287 -10.68 -7.56 -15.37
C ALA A 287 -10.53 -6.39 -16.36
N LEU A 288 -10.01 -6.66 -17.56
CA LEU A 288 -9.82 -5.65 -18.61
C LEU A 288 -11.16 -5.04 -19.07
N SER A 289 -12.23 -5.85 -19.21
CA SER A 289 -13.56 -5.34 -19.56
C SER A 289 -14.12 -4.32 -18.55
N ARG A 290 -13.59 -4.32 -17.32
CA ARG A 290 -13.94 -3.36 -16.26
C ARG A 290 -12.97 -2.20 -16.18
N GLY A 291 -11.88 -2.22 -16.96
CA GLY A 291 -10.78 -1.27 -16.87
C GLY A 291 -10.02 -1.40 -15.56
N TYR A 292 -9.90 -2.63 -15.05
CA TYR A 292 -9.00 -3.01 -13.97
C TYR A 292 -7.69 -3.52 -14.56
N VAL A 293 -6.62 -3.48 -13.79
CA VAL A 293 -5.30 -3.97 -14.19
C VAL A 293 -5.12 -5.38 -13.64
N PRO A 294 -5.08 -6.42 -14.47
CA PRO A 294 -4.99 -7.81 -14.03
C PRO A 294 -3.56 -8.30 -13.84
N TYR A 295 -3.36 -9.20 -12.88
CA TYR A 295 -2.17 -10.00 -12.73
C TYR A 295 -2.53 -11.42 -12.25
N ALA A 296 -2.31 -12.44 -13.07
CA ALA A 296 -2.52 -13.83 -12.70
C ALA A 296 -1.18 -14.47 -12.33
N THR A 297 -1.09 -15.07 -11.13
CA THR A 297 0.14 -15.68 -10.63
C THR A 297 -0.16 -16.79 -9.62
N ARG A 298 0.86 -17.31 -8.94
CA ARG A 298 0.74 -18.23 -7.81
C ARG A 298 0.58 -17.47 -6.50
N ARG A 299 -0.18 -18.05 -5.55
CA ARG A 299 -0.43 -17.44 -4.23
C ARG A 299 0.84 -17.21 -3.40
N ASP A 300 1.87 -18.02 -3.60
CA ASP A 300 3.15 -17.87 -2.91
C ASP A 300 3.91 -16.60 -3.32
N LEU A 301 3.50 -15.93 -4.41
CA LEU A 301 4.14 -14.71 -4.94
C LEU A 301 5.67 -14.83 -5.06
N ASP A 302 6.14 -16.03 -5.43
CA ASP A 302 7.55 -16.42 -5.44
C ASP A 302 8.17 -16.52 -6.84
N VAL A 303 7.40 -16.19 -7.88
CA VAL A 303 7.84 -16.21 -9.26
C VAL A 303 7.40 -14.97 -10.02
N LEU A 304 8.27 -14.54 -10.93
CA LEU A 304 7.93 -13.57 -11.95
C LEU A 304 7.06 -14.27 -13.01
N THR A 305 5.78 -13.94 -13.07
CA THR A 305 4.85 -14.59 -13.98
C THR A 305 4.57 -13.70 -15.18
N ILE A 306 4.76 -14.24 -16.39
CA ILE A 306 4.28 -13.65 -17.64
C ILE A 306 3.42 -14.71 -18.31
N ASN A 307 2.12 -14.48 -18.32
CA ASN A 307 1.18 -15.44 -18.89
C ASN A 307 1.19 -15.37 -20.43
N PRO A 308 1.25 -16.51 -21.13
CA PRO A 308 1.21 -16.51 -22.59
C PRO A 308 -0.04 -15.77 -23.11
N GLY A 309 0.14 -14.82 -24.04
CA GLY A 309 -0.95 -13.97 -24.57
C GLY A 309 -1.35 -12.80 -23.69
N HIS A 310 -0.72 -12.63 -22.52
CA HIS A 310 -0.95 -11.54 -21.56
C HIS A 310 0.39 -10.96 -21.10
N ALA A 311 1.34 -10.85 -22.01
CA ALA A 311 2.61 -10.19 -21.71
C ALA A 311 2.39 -8.68 -21.54
N PRO A 312 3.12 -8.03 -20.61
CA PRO A 312 3.06 -6.57 -20.44
C PRO A 312 3.59 -5.88 -21.71
N ASP A 313 3.03 -4.68 -22.07
CA ASP A 313 3.32 -3.94 -23.30
C ASP A 313 3.81 -2.50 -23.07
#